data_8adc288973f26341bf7c279adf147f97
#
_entry.id   8adc288973f26341bf7c279adf147f97
#
_cell.length_a   1.000
_cell.length_b   1.000
_cell.length_c   1.000
_cell.angle_alpha   90.00
_cell.angle_beta   90.00
_cell.angle_gamma   90.00
#
_symmetry.space_group_name_H-M   'P 1'
#
loop_
_entity.id
_entity.type
_entity.pdbx_description
1 polymer ?
#
loop_
_entity_poly.entity_id
_entity_poly.type
_entity_poly.pdbx_seq_one_letter_code
_entity_poly.pdbx_strand_id
1 'polypeptide(L)' 'MTTITVKVPNISCAHCIHTIKTELGDLAGVKQVEGSIETKIVSIGYDDPATREKIEALLTEIDYPVEK' A
#
# COMPACT_ATOMS: atom_id res chain seq x y z
N MET A 1 -11.59 11.40 3.84
CA MET A 1 -10.70 10.32 3.38
C MET A 1 -9.51 10.91 2.64
N THR A 2 -8.34 10.40 2.94
CA THR A 2 -7.10 10.87 2.30
C THR A 2 -6.59 9.80 1.36
N THR A 3 -6.12 10.18 0.19
CA THR A 3 -5.53 9.25 -0.75
C THR A 3 -4.06 9.60 -0.97
N ILE A 4 -3.20 8.61 -0.84
CA ILE A 4 -1.79 8.77 -1.13
C ILE A 4 -1.36 7.80 -2.22
N THR A 5 -0.34 8.18 -2.96
CA THR A 5 0.28 7.28 -3.92
C THR A 5 1.73 7.07 -3.53
N VAL A 6 2.15 5.82 -3.59
CA VAL A 6 3.52 5.46 -3.24
C VAL A 6 4.07 4.54 -4.31
N LYS A 7 5.37 4.58 -4.52
CA LYS A 7 6.02 3.69 -5.47
C LYS A 7 6.64 2.53 -4.70
N VAL A 8 6.32 1.31 -5.14
CA VAL A 8 6.84 0.10 -4.51
C VAL A 8 7.59 -0.69 -5.58
N PRO A 9 8.89 -0.51 -5.68
CA PRO A 9 9.66 -1.13 -6.76
C PRO A 9 9.73 -2.64 -6.73
N ASN A 10 9.39 -3.25 -5.60
CA ASN A 10 9.38 -4.71 -5.47
C ASN A 10 8.15 -5.38 -6.09
N ILE A 11 7.18 -4.61 -6.55
CA ILE A 11 6.02 -5.18 -7.21
C ILE A 11 6.46 -5.74 -8.57
N SER A 12 6.25 -7.03 -8.77
CA SER A 12 6.64 -7.69 -10.02
C SER A 12 5.51 -8.48 -10.65
N CYS A 13 4.40 -8.67 -9.95
CA CYS A 13 3.25 -9.43 -10.49
C CYS A 13 1.99 -9.06 -9.73
N ALA A 14 0.84 -9.50 -10.29
CA ALA A 14 -0.45 -9.22 -9.69
C ALA A 14 -0.57 -9.81 -8.28
N HIS A 15 0.12 -10.90 -8.01
CA HIS A 15 0.10 -11.52 -6.70
C HIS A 15 0.66 -10.58 -5.62
N CYS A 16 1.69 -9.83 -5.97
CA CYS A 16 2.27 -8.84 -5.05
C CYS A 16 1.23 -7.78 -4.66
N ILE A 17 0.48 -7.30 -5.63
CA ILE A 17 -0.58 -6.31 -5.38
C ILE A 17 -1.67 -6.91 -4.50
N HIS A 18 -2.03 -8.17 -4.76
CA HIS A 18 -3.02 -8.86 -3.94
C HIS A 18 -2.57 -8.95 -2.47
N THR A 19 -1.31 -9.28 -2.25
CA THR A 19 -0.75 -9.32 -0.90
C THR A 19 -0.81 -7.95 -0.23
N ILE A 20 -0.42 -6.91 -0.95
CA ILE A 20 -0.47 -5.55 -0.43
C ILE A 20 -1.89 -5.16 -0.06
N LYS A 21 -2.85 -5.44 -0.94
CA LYS A 21 -4.26 -5.14 -0.67
C LYS A 21 -4.76 -5.86 0.58
N THR A 22 -4.42 -7.13 0.71
CA THR A 22 -4.85 -7.94 1.85
C THR A 22 -4.28 -7.40 3.15
N GLU A 23 -2.99 -7.12 3.17
CA GLU A 23 -2.33 -6.63 4.38
C GLU A 23 -2.79 -5.24 4.75
N LEU A 24 -2.86 -4.33 3.80
CA LEU A 24 -3.31 -2.97 4.08
C LEU A 24 -4.80 -2.92 4.42
N GLY A 25 -5.58 -3.80 3.83
CA GLY A 25 -7.01 -3.89 4.13
C GLY A 25 -7.29 -4.28 5.57
N ASP A 26 -6.35 -4.98 6.22
CA ASP A 26 -6.46 -5.32 7.63
C ASP A 26 -6.11 -4.17 8.55
N LEU A 27 -5.51 -3.12 8.03
CA LEU A 27 -5.14 -1.97 8.82
C LEU A 27 -6.37 -1.09 9.04
N ALA A 28 -6.66 -0.79 10.31
CA ALA A 28 -7.82 0.03 10.66
C ALA A 28 -7.72 1.41 10.01
N GLY A 29 -8.76 1.82 9.34
CA GLY A 29 -8.82 3.13 8.68
C GLY A 29 -8.52 3.08 7.19
N VAL A 30 -7.96 2.00 6.68
CA VAL A 30 -7.72 1.86 5.24
C VAL A 30 -9.04 1.51 4.55
N LYS A 31 -9.41 2.30 3.56
CA LYS A 31 -10.69 2.15 2.85
C LYS A 31 -10.52 1.56 1.47
N GLN A 32 -9.42 1.87 0.81
CA GLN A 32 -9.21 1.46 -0.57
C GLN A 32 -7.71 1.27 -0.84
N VAL A 33 -7.38 0.25 -1.58
CA VAL A 33 -6.00 0.00 -2.00
C VAL A 33 -6.03 -0.42 -3.45
N GLU A 34 -5.23 0.24 -4.28
CA GLU A 34 -5.09 -0.13 -5.67
C GLU A 34 -3.61 -0.09 -6.05
N GLY A 35 -3.22 -0.89 -7.01
CA GLY A 35 -1.84 -0.92 -7.44
C GLY A 35 -1.72 -1.21 -8.92
N SER A 36 -0.60 -0.83 -9.49
CA SER A 36 -0.28 -1.09 -10.89
C SER A 36 1.09 -1.74 -10.99
N ILE A 37 1.13 -2.84 -11.74
CA ILE A 37 2.39 -3.55 -11.97
C ILE A 37 3.28 -2.76 -12.92
N GLU A 38 2.67 -2.11 -13.90
CA GLU A 38 3.41 -1.38 -14.93
C GLU A 38 4.19 -0.19 -14.36
N THR A 39 3.54 0.58 -13.52
CA THR A 39 4.16 1.77 -12.93
C THR A 39 4.74 1.50 -11.55
N LYS A 40 4.37 0.38 -10.94
CA LYS A 40 4.76 0.00 -9.58
C LYS A 40 4.26 1.01 -8.54
N ILE A 41 3.16 1.66 -8.85
CA ILE A 41 2.52 2.66 -7.99
C ILE A 41 1.34 2.04 -7.27
N VAL A 42 1.25 2.31 -5.99
CA VAL A 42 0.13 1.88 -5.16
C VAL A 42 -0.60 3.11 -4.65
N SER A 43 -1.91 3.13 -4.84
CA SER A 43 -2.78 4.20 -4.34
C SER A 43 -3.55 3.68 -3.16
N ILE A 44 -3.53 4.39 -2.06
CA ILE A 44 -4.18 3.97 -0.82
C ILE A 44 -5.10 5.08 -0.33
N GLY A 45 -6.39 4.75 -0.20
CA GLY A 45 -7.36 5.65 0.40
C GLY A 45 -7.55 5.25 1.86
N TYR A 46 -7.34 6.15 2.78
CA TYR A 46 -7.44 5.86 4.20
C TYR A 46 -8.03 7.01 4.98
N ASP A 47 -8.38 6.73 6.23
CA ASP A 47 -8.92 7.71 7.17
C ASP A 47 -8.40 7.34 8.56
N ASP A 48 -8.67 8.19 9.56
CA ASP A 48 -8.28 7.85 10.92
C ASP A 48 -8.85 6.50 11.34
N PRO A 49 -8.13 5.69 12.09
CA PRO A 49 -6.81 5.92 12.71
C PRO A 49 -5.60 5.57 11.85
N ALA A 50 -5.80 5.20 10.59
CA ALA A 50 -4.68 4.90 9.71
C ALA A 50 -3.89 6.18 9.39
N THR A 51 -2.58 6.04 9.27
CA THR A 51 -1.71 7.14 8.90
C THR A 51 -0.75 6.67 7.82
N ARG A 52 -0.18 7.63 7.09
CA ARG A 52 0.81 7.32 6.08
C ARG A 52 1.98 6.53 6.66
N GLU A 53 2.43 6.91 7.85
CA GLU A 53 3.54 6.23 8.52
C GLU A 53 3.22 4.77 8.80
N LYS A 54 2.01 4.48 9.26
CA LYS A 54 1.58 3.11 9.53
C LYS A 54 1.53 2.29 8.24
N ILE A 55 1.05 2.90 7.17
CA ILE A 55 0.96 2.25 5.87
C ILE A 55 2.36 1.92 5.35
N GLU A 56 3.27 2.88 5.40
CA GLU A 56 4.64 2.66 4.94
C GLU A 56 5.36 1.61 5.80
N ALA A 57 5.16 1.66 7.10
CA ALA A 57 5.75 0.67 8.01
C ALA A 57 5.26 -0.74 7.69
N LEU A 58 3.97 -0.89 7.44
CA LEU A 58 3.40 -2.19 7.10
C LEU A 58 3.95 -2.70 5.77
N LEU A 59 4.05 -1.83 4.78
CA LEU A 59 4.62 -2.20 3.49
C LEU A 59 6.06 -2.67 3.63
N THR A 60 6.84 -2.01 4.46
CA THR A 60 8.21 -2.42 4.73
C THR A 60 8.25 -3.79 5.42
N GLU A 61 7.33 -4.02 6.34
CA GLU A 61 7.26 -5.26 7.10
C GLU A 61 6.96 -6.46 6.21
N ILE A 62 6.16 -6.27 5.17
CA ILE A 62 5.80 -7.34 4.25
C ILE A 62 6.72 -7.42 3.03
N ASP A 63 7.90 -6.82 3.11
CA ASP A 63 8.92 -6.84 2.06
C ASP A 63 8.56 -6.03 0.80
N TYR A 64 7.70 -5.05 0.95
CA TYR A 64 7.34 -4.14 -0.13
C TYR A 64 7.61 -2.70 0.27
N PRO A 65 8.87 -2.36 0.57
CA PRO A 65 9.18 -1.00 1.02
C PRO A 65 8.89 0.04 -0.05
N VAL A 66 8.43 1.20 0.41
CA VAL A 66 8.13 2.31 -0.48
C VAL A 66 9.42 2.97 -0.93
N GLU A 67 9.47 3.33 -2.19
CA GLU A 67 10.57 4.12 -2.71
C GLU A 67 10.34 5.59 -2.33
N LYS A 68 11.35 6.19 -1.77
CA LYS A 68 11.28 7.60 -1.37
C LYS A 68 12.02 8.49 -2.33
#